data_645754bba57eac22e07bebbe07d6061e
#
_entry.id   645754bba57eac22e07bebbe07d6061e
#
_cell.length_a   1.000
_cell.length_b   1.000
_cell.length_c   1.000
_cell.angle_alpha   90.00
_cell.angle_beta   90.00
_cell.angle_gamma   90.00
#
_symmetry.space_group_name_H-M   'P 1'
#
loop_
_entity.id
_entity.type
_entity.pdbx_description
1 polymer ?
#
loop_
_entity_poly.entity_id
_entity_poly.type
_entity_poly.pdbx_seq_one_letter_code
_entity_poly.pdbx_strand_id
1 'polypeptide(L)'
;MDGAIIGIVCKNDNVSEPDDDTTIKEKTYPEPNWIKWPAIKKPNFSHGKVLSDIRTHIDDGGYYNDSDLITAGHETTHGINSVIRNKFYQGKPTNAFYCLEDRAIILNEPKTRIEVVAREVPRSLRGGVYDLYLVQQAASGWGDRALYLCDEWVSYT
;
A
#
# COMPACT_ATOMS: atom_id res chain seq x y z
N MET A 1 -15.82 13.59 -12.55
CA MET A 1 -15.88 13.49 -11.06
C MET A 1 -14.44 13.55 -10.59
N ASP A 2 -14.06 14.71 -10.06
CA ASP A 2 -12.69 15.01 -9.67
C ASP A 2 -12.39 14.32 -8.34
N GLY A 3 -11.51 13.32 -8.35
CA GLY A 3 -11.05 12.64 -7.16
C GLY A 3 -10.10 13.55 -6.38
N ALA A 4 -10.57 14.09 -5.26
CA ALA A 4 -9.74 14.85 -4.36
C ALA A 4 -8.71 13.94 -3.68
N ILE A 5 -7.43 14.22 -3.86
CA ILE A 5 -6.35 13.61 -3.10
C ILE A 5 -6.38 14.21 -1.69
N ILE A 6 -6.71 13.40 -0.71
CA ILE A 6 -6.65 13.82 0.70
C ILE A 6 -5.18 13.82 1.13
N GLY A 7 -4.55 14.98 1.14
CA GLY A 7 -3.26 15.17 1.77
C GLY A 7 -3.41 15.16 3.30
N ILE A 8 -2.79 14.22 3.98
CA ILE A 8 -2.70 14.22 5.44
C ILE A 8 -1.62 15.23 5.83
N VAL A 9 -2.04 16.40 6.31
CA VAL A 9 -1.16 17.39 6.92
C VAL A 9 -1.14 17.12 8.42
N CYS A 10 -0.05 16.57 8.94
CA CYS A 10 0.19 16.50 10.38
C CYS A 10 0.61 17.89 10.87
N LYS A 11 -0.27 18.60 11.57
CA LYS A 11 0.11 19.81 12.32
C LYS A 11 0.78 19.39 13.63
N ASN A 12 1.98 19.88 13.84
CA ASN A 12 2.73 19.69 15.07
C ASN A 12 2.61 20.98 15.90
N ASP A 13 1.83 20.94 16.98
CA ASP A 13 1.41 22.13 17.74
C ASP A 13 2.45 22.66 18.75
N ASN A 14 3.72 22.23 18.69
CA ASN A 14 4.76 22.72 19.62
C ASN A 14 6.17 22.82 19.00
N VAL A 15 6.28 23.44 17.85
CA VAL A 15 7.61 23.87 17.35
C VAL A 15 7.54 25.38 17.15
N SER A 16 8.41 26.12 17.85
CA SER A 16 8.66 27.55 17.62
C SER A 16 8.87 27.75 16.12
N GLU A 17 8.10 28.67 15.54
CA GLU A 17 8.17 29.01 14.12
C GLU A 17 9.63 29.32 13.74
N PRO A 18 10.21 28.57 12.80
CA PRO A 18 11.42 29.02 12.12
C PRO A 18 11.01 30.02 11.04
N ASP A 19 11.86 31.01 10.85
CA ASP A 19 11.72 32.11 9.91
C ASP A 19 11.15 31.71 8.57
N ASP A 20 10.13 32.42 8.15
CA ASP A 20 9.33 32.34 6.96
C ASP A 20 10.17 32.62 5.70
N ASP A 21 10.83 31.62 5.14
CA ASP A 21 11.22 31.54 3.73
C ASP A 21 11.35 30.10 3.20
N THR A 22 10.38 29.26 3.51
CA THR A 22 10.20 28.02 2.80
C THR A 22 9.06 28.16 1.80
N THR A 23 9.33 28.74 0.66
CA THR A 23 8.58 28.46 -0.57
C THR A 23 8.54 26.94 -0.71
N ILE A 24 7.41 26.35 -0.37
CA ILE A 24 7.13 24.92 -0.65
C ILE A 24 7.23 24.80 -2.17
N LYS A 25 8.40 24.39 -2.65
CA LYS A 25 8.54 24.01 -4.06
C LYS A 25 7.58 22.85 -4.27
N GLU A 26 6.51 23.10 -4.99
CA GLU A 26 5.59 22.06 -5.44
C GLU A 26 6.42 20.93 -6.03
N LYS A 27 6.55 19.82 -5.31
CA LYS A 27 7.18 18.63 -5.87
C LYS A 27 6.18 18.02 -6.83
N THR A 28 6.41 18.19 -8.11
CA THR A 28 5.71 17.41 -9.12
C THR A 28 6.15 15.95 -8.97
N TYR A 29 5.26 15.11 -8.50
CA TYR A 29 5.47 13.66 -8.50
C TYR A 29 5.17 13.12 -9.89
N PRO A 30 5.95 12.13 -10.38
CA PRO A 30 5.62 11.49 -11.65
C PRO A 30 4.23 10.85 -11.54
N GLU A 31 3.46 10.94 -12.62
CA GLU A 31 2.16 10.28 -12.71
C GLU A 31 2.28 8.80 -12.40
N PRO A 32 1.36 8.25 -11.61
CA PRO A 32 1.35 6.83 -11.30
C PRO A 32 1.18 5.99 -12.57
N ASN A 33 1.88 4.86 -12.63
CA ASN A 33 1.71 3.90 -13.71
C ASN A 33 0.46 3.04 -13.46
N TRP A 34 -0.70 3.55 -13.86
CA TRP A 34 -1.97 2.82 -13.81
C TRP A 34 -2.02 1.72 -14.86
N ILE A 35 -2.45 0.55 -14.46
CA ILE A 35 -2.67 -0.59 -15.35
C ILE A 35 -4.09 -1.13 -15.18
N LYS A 36 -4.58 -1.79 -16.23
CA LYS A 36 -5.78 -2.61 -16.15
C LYS A 36 -5.41 -4.01 -15.67
N TRP A 37 -6.08 -4.45 -14.60
CA TRP A 37 -5.96 -5.79 -14.05
C TRP A 37 -7.34 -6.45 -14.05
N PRO A 38 -7.74 -7.11 -15.16
CA PRO A 38 -9.12 -7.57 -15.36
C PRO A 38 -9.46 -8.77 -14.48
N ALA A 39 -10.73 -8.85 -14.13
CA ALA A 39 -11.28 -10.04 -13.47
C ALA A 39 -11.07 -11.30 -14.32
N ILE A 40 -10.71 -12.39 -13.67
CA ILE A 40 -10.48 -13.72 -14.28
C ILE A 40 -11.60 -14.70 -13.98
N LYS A 41 -12.54 -14.32 -13.10
CA LYS A 41 -13.71 -15.11 -12.69
C LYS A 41 -14.99 -14.30 -12.77
N LYS A 42 -16.12 -14.99 -12.73
CA LYS A 42 -17.42 -14.34 -12.60
C LYS A 42 -17.66 -13.84 -11.16
N PRO A 43 -18.27 -12.66 -10.98
CA PRO A 43 -18.54 -12.13 -9.65
C PRO A 43 -19.56 -13.00 -8.88
N ASN A 44 -19.34 -13.10 -7.57
CA ASN A 44 -20.28 -13.68 -6.62
C ASN A 44 -20.47 -12.67 -5.48
N PHE A 45 -21.64 -12.07 -5.42
CA PHE A 45 -21.96 -10.99 -4.49
C PHE A 45 -22.48 -11.45 -3.12
N SER A 46 -22.39 -12.73 -2.78
CA SER A 46 -22.90 -13.25 -1.50
C SER A 46 -22.32 -12.55 -0.25
N HIS A 47 -21.10 -12.01 -0.38
CA HIS A 47 -20.41 -11.30 0.71
C HIS A 47 -20.12 -9.82 0.35
N GLY A 48 -20.92 -9.24 -0.54
CA GLY A 48 -20.79 -7.84 -0.95
C GLY A 48 -19.89 -7.63 -2.18
N LYS A 49 -19.90 -6.38 -2.65
CA LYS A 49 -19.22 -6.01 -3.91
C LYS A 49 -17.70 -6.05 -3.80
N VAL A 50 -17.14 -5.52 -2.72
CA VAL A 50 -15.68 -5.41 -2.52
C VAL A 50 -15.04 -6.81 -2.48
N LEU A 51 -15.55 -7.70 -1.64
CA LEU A 51 -14.99 -9.04 -1.54
C LEU A 51 -15.22 -9.86 -2.81
N SER A 52 -16.34 -9.63 -3.50
CA SER A 52 -16.57 -10.23 -4.83
C SER A 52 -15.54 -9.75 -5.83
N ASP A 53 -15.23 -8.45 -5.85
CA ASP A 53 -14.24 -7.87 -6.74
C ASP A 53 -12.84 -8.47 -6.47
N ILE A 54 -12.39 -8.45 -5.22
CA ILE A 54 -11.11 -9.06 -4.82
C ILE A 54 -11.04 -10.54 -5.28
N ARG A 55 -12.06 -11.34 -4.98
CA ARG A 55 -12.10 -12.78 -5.32
C ARG A 55 -12.07 -13.07 -6.81
N THR A 56 -12.56 -12.16 -7.63
CA THR A 56 -12.58 -12.32 -9.08
C THR A 56 -11.24 -12.04 -9.75
N HIS A 57 -10.30 -11.41 -9.06
CA HIS A 57 -9.02 -10.95 -9.61
C HIS A 57 -7.81 -11.83 -9.25
N ILE A 58 -8.05 -12.99 -8.65
CA ILE A 58 -7.01 -13.95 -8.30
C ILE A 58 -7.46 -15.39 -8.60
N ASP A 59 -6.53 -16.28 -8.88
CA ASP A 59 -6.76 -17.70 -9.03
C ASP A 59 -7.23 -18.34 -7.72
N ASP A 60 -7.90 -19.52 -7.80
CA ASP A 60 -8.39 -20.22 -6.61
C ASP A 60 -7.27 -20.62 -5.65
N GLY A 61 -6.07 -20.88 -6.15
CA GLY A 61 -4.89 -21.17 -5.33
C GLY A 61 -4.29 -19.96 -4.63
N GLY A 62 -4.62 -18.75 -5.07
CA GLY A 62 -4.16 -17.49 -4.45
C GLY A 62 -5.17 -16.86 -3.50
N TYR A 63 -6.40 -17.38 -3.45
CA TYR A 63 -7.42 -16.91 -2.54
C TYR A 63 -7.14 -17.38 -1.11
N TYR A 64 -7.04 -16.45 -0.18
CA TYR A 64 -6.92 -16.77 1.24
C TYR A 64 -8.32 -17.07 1.82
N ASN A 65 -8.50 -18.28 2.33
CA ASN A 65 -9.78 -18.74 2.87
C ASN A 65 -9.78 -18.60 4.40
N ASP A 66 -10.58 -17.68 4.91
CA ASP A 66 -10.79 -17.45 6.33
C ASP A 66 -12.29 -17.28 6.62
N SER A 67 -12.71 -17.63 7.83
CA SER A 67 -14.07 -17.38 8.32
C SER A 67 -14.32 -15.90 8.60
N ASP A 68 -13.28 -15.14 8.97
CA ASP A 68 -13.29 -13.69 9.00
C ASP A 68 -13.10 -13.13 7.59
N LEU A 69 -14.17 -12.53 7.08
CA LEU A 69 -14.18 -12.00 5.71
C LEU A 69 -13.26 -10.79 5.53
N ILE A 70 -12.94 -10.06 6.59
CA ILE A 70 -12.00 -8.94 6.55
C ILE A 70 -10.59 -9.51 6.34
N THR A 71 -10.19 -10.48 7.14
CA THR A 71 -8.92 -11.18 6.99
C THR A 71 -8.82 -11.87 5.62
N ALA A 72 -9.89 -12.53 5.17
CA ALA A 72 -9.92 -13.16 3.84
C ALA A 72 -9.70 -12.14 2.70
N GLY A 73 -10.32 -10.98 2.78
CA GLY A 73 -10.13 -9.89 1.80
C GLY A 73 -8.72 -9.31 1.84
N HIS A 74 -8.23 -8.99 3.03
CA HIS A 74 -6.91 -8.45 3.29
C HIS A 74 -5.79 -9.34 2.71
N GLU A 75 -5.72 -10.59 3.14
CA GLU A 75 -4.69 -11.53 2.70
C GLU A 75 -4.79 -11.86 1.20
N THR A 76 -6.02 -11.91 0.68
CA THR A 76 -6.22 -12.12 -0.76
C THR A 76 -5.70 -10.92 -1.57
N THR A 77 -5.86 -9.69 -1.07
CA THR A 77 -5.34 -8.49 -1.73
C THR A 77 -3.80 -8.50 -1.77
N HIS A 78 -3.13 -8.91 -0.70
CA HIS A 78 -1.68 -9.17 -0.73
C HIS A 78 -1.29 -10.18 -1.80
N GLY A 79 -2.08 -11.25 -1.95
CA GLY A 79 -1.91 -12.23 -3.02
C GLY A 79 -1.98 -11.58 -4.41
N ILE A 80 -3.00 -10.76 -4.69
CA ILE A 80 -3.15 -10.04 -5.96
C ILE A 80 -1.95 -9.12 -6.19
N ASN A 81 -1.58 -8.31 -5.21
CA ASN A 81 -0.45 -7.38 -5.30
C ASN A 81 0.85 -8.12 -5.62
N SER A 82 1.07 -9.29 -5.00
CA SER A 82 2.22 -10.14 -5.27
C SER A 82 2.23 -10.67 -6.71
N VAL A 83 1.09 -11.13 -7.22
CA VAL A 83 0.97 -11.62 -8.61
C VAL A 83 1.25 -10.51 -9.61
N ILE A 84 0.67 -9.32 -9.40
CA ILE A 84 0.91 -8.16 -10.27
C ILE A 84 2.38 -7.77 -10.23
N ARG A 85 2.97 -7.63 -9.05
CA ARG A 85 4.38 -7.29 -8.84
C ARG A 85 5.31 -8.25 -9.59
N ASN A 86 5.09 -9.54 -9.45
CA ASN A 86 5.89 -10.55 -10.12
C ASN A 86 5.75 -10.49 -11.65
N LYS A 87 4.55 -10.25 -12.16
CA LYS A 87 4.30 -10.14 -13.61
C LYS A 87 4.99 -8.94 -14.24
N PHE A 88 5.09 -7.82 -13.52
CA PHE A 88 5.66 -6.57 -14.01
C PHE A 88 7.10 -6.33 -13.52
N TYR A 89 7.70 -7.29 -12.82
CA TYR A 89 9.10 -7.21 -12.43
C TYR A 89 10.02 -7.21 -13.66
N GLN A 90 10.80 -6.15 -13.80
CA GLN A 90 11.76 -5.94 -14.90
C GLN A 90 13.20 -5.78 -14.38
N GLY A 91 13.60 -6.53 -13.36
CA GLY A 91 14.92 -6.45 -12.75
C GLY A 91 15.13 -5.24 -11.83
N LYS A 92 14.10 -4.44 -11.58
CA LYS A 92 14.10 -3.35 -10.59
C LYS A 92 13.09 -3.64 -9.48
N PRO A 93 13.41 -3.33 -8.23
CA PRO A 93 12.45 -3.43 -7.14
C PRO A 93 11.20 -2.61 -7.45
N THR A 94 10.06 -3.28 -7.52
CA THR A 94 8.79 -2.71 -7.93
C THR A 94 7.72 -3.19 -6.95
N ASN A 95 6.80 -2.32 -6.59
CA ASN A 95 5.59 -2.67 -5.89
C ASN A 95 4.36 -2.46 -6.77
N ALA A 96 3.29 -3.18 -6.46
CA ALA A 96 2.03 -3.08 -7.17
C ALA A 96 0.89 -3.16 -6.17
N PHE A 97 -0.15 -2.38 -6.41
CA PHE A 97 -1.31 -2.28 -5.53
C PHE A 97 -2.58 -2.40 -6.34
N TYR A 98 -3.40 -3.36 -6.00
CA TYR A 98 -4.72 -3.53 -6.58
C TYR A 98 -5.69 -2.51 -5.95
N CYS A 99 -6.40 -1.76 -6.78
CA CYS A 99 -7.24 -0.63 -6.36
C CYS A 99 -8.73 -0.83 -6.69
N LEU A 100 -9.19 -2.06 -6.75
CA LEU A 100 -10.55 -2.46 -7.14
C LEU A 100 -10.93 -2.08 -8.59
N GLU A 101 -12.04 -2.62 -9.07
CA GLU A 101 -12.63 -2.29 -10.38
C GLU A 101 -11.66 -2.42 -11.56
N ASP A 102 -11.00 -3.57 -11.67
CA ASP A 102 -10.01 -3.86 -12.72
C ASP A 102 -8.79 -2.93 -12.74
N ARG A 103 -8.52 -2.15 -11.70
CA ARG A 103 -7.41 -1.19 -11.68
C ARG A 103 -6.30 -1.61 -10.73
N ALA A 104 -5.08 -1.38 -11.13
CA ALA A 104 -3.92 -1.49 -10.25
C ALA A 104 -2.91 -0.39 -10.57
N ILE A 105 -2.04 -0.11 -9.62
CA ILE A 105 -0.96 0.84 -9.77
C ILE A 105 0.39 0.13 -9.60
N ILE A 106 1.37 0.50 -10.39
CA ILE A 106 2.74 0.01 -10.29
C ILE A 106 3.65 1.16 -9.92
N LEU A 107 4.43 0.98 -8.87
CA LEU A 107 5.40 1.95 -8.39
C LEU A 107 6.77 1.29 -8.25
N ASN A 108 7.82 2.00 -8.66
CA ASN A 108 9.18 1.59 -8.32
C ASN A 108 9.45 1.84 -6.83
N GLU A 109 10.14 0.91 -6.17
CA GLU A 109 10.58 1.13 -4.80
C GLU A 109 11.47 2.38 -4.72
N PRO A 110 11.21 3.28 -3.77
CA PRO A 110 12.10 4.39 -3.50
C PRO A 110 13.43 3.86 -2.96
N LYS A 111 14.49 4.63 -3.10
CA LYS A 111 15.79 4.29 -2.48
C LYS A 111 15.80 4.53 -0.96
N THR A 112 14.64 4.72 -0.36
CA THR A 112 14.46 4.97 1.07
C THR A 112 14.34 3.65 1.79
N ARG A 113 15.07 3.48 2.89
CA ARG A 113 14.97 2.30 3.75
C ARG A 113 13.86 2.49 4.80
N ILE A 114 13.24 1.40 5.24
CA ILE A 114 12.19 1.44 6.27
C ILE A 114 12.72 2.07 7.57
N GLU A 115 13.99 1.86 7.93
CA GLU A 115 14.56 2.47 9.13
C GLU A 115 14.57 4.01 9.07
N VAL A 116 14.62 4.61 7.87
CA VAL A 116 14.50 6.07 7.70
C VAL A 116 13.06 6.48 8.00
N VAL A 117 12.07 5.78 7.44
CA VAL A 117 10.66 6.02 7.73
C VAL A 117 10.36 5.84 9.23
N ALA A 118 10.88 4.79 9.84
CA ALA A 118 10.70 4.49 11.27
C ALA A 118 11.21 5.62 12.18
N ARG A 119 12.30 6.28 11.81
CA ARG A 119 12.84 7.41 12.60
C ARG A 119 11.93 8.63 12.60
N GLU A 120 11.19 8.86 11.52
CA GLU A 120 10.27 9.99 11.38
C GLU A 120 8.96 9.80 12.17
N VAL A 121 8.64 8.57 12.59
CA VAL A 121 7.45 8.32 13.41
C VAL A 121 7.65 8.92 14.81
N PRO A 122 6.75 9.81 15.28
CA PRO A 122 6.82 10.38 16.63
C PRO A 122 6.88 9.29 17.70
N ARG A 123 7.68 9.51 18.75
CA ARG A 123 7.84 8.51 19.83
C ARG A 123 6.52 8.11 20.48
N SER A 124 5.59 9.06 20.61
CA SER A 124 4.26 8.83 21.17
C SER A 124 3.38 7.87 20.36
N LEU A 125 3.72 7.64 19.08
CA LEU A 125 3.00 6.73 18.17
C LEU A 125 3.71 5.38 18.00
N ARG A 126 4.84 5.17 18.67
CA ARG A 126 5.59 3.91 18.60
C ARG A 126 5.01 2.91 19.60
N GLY A 127 4.23 1.96 19.07
CA GLY A 127 3.61 0.86 19.82
C GLY A 127 3.79 -0.46 19.09
N GLY A 128 3.01 -1.48 19.44
CA GLY A 128 3.14 -2.82 18.88
C GLY A 128 3.10 -2.89 17.36
N VAL A 129 2.26 -2.07 16.71
CA VAL A 129 2.18 -1.97 15.24
C VAL A 129 3.47 -1.38 14.66
N TYR A 130 4.04 -0.35 15.30
CA TYR A 130 5.34 0.19 14.91
C TYR A 130 6.44 -0.87 15.03
N ASP A 131 6.48 -1.59 16.15
CA ASP A 131 7.49 -2.62 16.39
C ASP A 131 7.35 -3.76 15.37
N LEU A 132 6.14 -4.18 15.05
CA LEU A 132 5.90 -5.23 14.06
C LEU A 132 6.38 -4.80 12.67
N TYR A 133 5.85 -3.71 12.13
CA TYR A 133 6.06 -3.35 10.72
C TYR A 133 7.36 -2.59 10.47
N LEU A 134 7.79 -1.72 11.37
CA LEU A 134 8.93 -0.84 11.13
C LEU A 134 10.24 -1.33 11.77
N VAL A 135 10.16 -2.32 12.66
CA VAL A 135 11.35 -2.91 13.32
C VAL A 135 11.52 -4.38 12.91
N GLN A 136 10.57 -5.24 13.24
CA GLN A 136 10.72 -6.69 13.04
C GLN A 136 10.68 -7.06 11.55
N GLN A 137 9.72 -6.56 10.80
CA GLN A 137 9.60 -6.82 9.36
C GLN A 137 10.79 -6.22 8.59
N ALA A 138 11.25 -5.02 8.93
CA ALA A 138 12.43 -4.42 8.35
C ALA A 138 13.67 -5.31 8.54
N ALA A 139 13.85 -5.90 9.73
CA ALA A 139 14.95 -6.81 10.04
C ALA A 139 14.83 -8.16 9.32
N SER A 140 13.62 -8.60 8.97
CA SER A 140 13.37 -9.88 8.28
C SER A 140 13.53 -9.86 6.76
N GLY A 141 14.09 -8.77 6.19
CA GLY A 141 14.40 -8.67 4.75
C GLY A 141 13.57 -7.64 3.97
N TRP A 142 12.70 -6.89 4.62
CA TRP A 142 11.89 -5.83 4.00
C TRP A 142 12.50 -4.43 4.14
N GLY A 143 13.68 -4.30 4.76
CA GLY A 143 14.30 -3.03 5.10
C GLY A 143 14.56 -2.07 3.93
N ASP A 144 14.72 -2.57 2.71
CA ASP A 144 14.91 -1.82 1.47
C ASP A 144 13.63 -1.65 0.64
N ARG A 145 12.46 -2.06 1.18
CA ARG A 145 11.15 -2.04 0.51
C ARG A 145 10.16 -1.17 1.26
N ALA A 146 10.37 0.13 1.25
CA ALA A 146 9.55 1.08 2.01
C ALA A 146 8.07 1.09 1.59
N LEU A 147 7.77 0.78 0.33
CA LEU A 147 6.39 0.72 -0.17
C LEU A 147 5.61 -0.51 0.32
N TYR A 148 6.25 -1.46 0.96
CA TYR A 148 5.54 -2.58 1.59
C TYR A 148 4.52 -2.09 2.65
N LEU A 149 4.78 -0.97 3.32
CA LEU A 149 3.82 -0.35 4.23
C LEU A 149 2.53 0.10 3.53
N CYS A 150 2.64 0.49 2.27
CA CYS A 150 1.48 0.82 1.44
C CYS A 150 0.70 -0.43 1.04
N ASP A 151 1.36 -1.59 0.92
CA ASP A 151 0.70 -2.88 0.66
C ASP A 151 -0.24 -3.24 1.81
N GLU A 152 0.23 -3.12 3.06
CA GLU A 152 -0.61 -3.26 4.25
C GLU A 152 -1.80 -2.30 4.25
N TRP A 153 -1.53 -1.02 3.99
CA TRP A 153 -2.58 0.00 3.99
C TRP A 153 -3.65 -0.26 2.93
N VAL A 154 -3.26 -0.54 1.69
CA VAL A 154 -4.20 -0.82 0.59
C VAL A 154 -5.01 -2.08 0.85
N SER A 155 -4.43 -3.08 1.52
CA SER A 155 -5.13 -4.34 1.83
C SER A 155 -6.19 -4.17 2.95
N TYR A 156 -6.12 -3.10 3.76
CA TYR A 156 -7.13 -2.76 4.78
C TYR A 156 -8.23 -1.80 4.30
N THR A 157 -8.12 -1.20 3.13
CA THR A 157 -9.09 -0.23 2.58
C THR A 157 -10.03 -0.84 1.57
#